data_6daf17dc33532ccc7d22ce9275e470ec
#
_entry.id   6daf17dc33532ccc7d22ce9275e470ec
#
_cell.length_a   1.000
_cell.length_b   1.000
_cell.length_c   1.000
_cell.angle_alpha   90.00
_cell.angle_beta   90.00
_cell.angle_gamma   90.00
#
_symmetry.space_group_name_H-M   'P 1'
#
loop_
_entity.id
_entity.type
_entity.pdbx_description
1 polymer ?
#
loop_
_entity_poly.entity_id
_entity_poly.type
_entity_poly.pdbx_seq_one_letter_code
_entity_poly.pdbx_strand_id
1 'polypeptide(L)'
;AGLVKNLYMVNLVLNAEMLLSEIYAGHYLKSWEKACEAVDRIYRVDVPERADMIIASCGGYPKDMSLYQGTKTIDNVESGLKPGGTLVLLIEAREGGGPAEYFDWIQNWVSGTMEARLREHFTVPGYIFLLNCEQAKRYNILMLTSVAPETVAPMGLKAFSDIESLMKCAQPEGKKIYVIPNGSTVVPRVKGESL
;
A
#
# COMPACT_ATOMS: atom_id res chain seq x y z
N ALA A 1 -18.67 -2.35 13.52
CA ALA A 1 -18.97 -3.62 14.22
C ALA A 1 -19.66 -3.36 15.58
N GLY A 2 -19.12 -2.50 16.45
CA GLY A 2 -19.67 -2.24 17.80
C GLY A 2 -21.12 -1.76 17.89
N LEU A 3 -21.72 -1.36 16.77
CA LEU A 3 -23.15 -0.97 16.70
C LEU A 3 -24.09 -2.19 16.63
N VAL A 4 -23.57 -3.38 16.36
CA VAL A 4 -24.35 -4.62 16.24
C VAL A 4 -24.22 -5.42 17.52
N LYS A 5 -25.35 -5.77 18.14
CA LYS A 5 -25.39 -6.62 19.34
C LYS A 5 -25.15 -8.10 18.95
N ASN A 6 -24.47 -8.83 19.80
CA ASN A 6 -24.22 -10.28 19.65
C ASN A 6 -23.51 -10.64 18.32
N LEU A 7 -22.53 -9.83 17.93
CA LEU A 7 -21.75 -10.07 16.73
C LEU A 7 -20.73 -11.19 16.96
N TYR A 8 -20.83 -12.24 16.18
CA TYR A 8 -19.88 -13.35 16.11
C TYR A 8 -19.09 -13.26 14.79
N MET A 9 -17.79 -13.42 14.84
CA MET A 9 -16.92 -13.33 13.68
C MET A 9 -16.05 -14.59 13.53
N VAL A 10 -15.82 -14.99 12.31
CA VAL A 10 -14.85 -16.03 11.93
C VAL A 10 -13.82 -15.37 11.03
N ASN A 11 -12.55 -15.42 11.43
CA ASN A 11 -11.41 -14.92 10.66
C ASN A 11 -10.58 -16.11 10.19
N LEU A 12 -10.24 -16.11 8.90
CA LEU A 12 -9.33 -17.07 8.29
C LEU A 12 -7.99 -16.37 8.03
N VAL A 13 -6.91 -16.99 8.47
CA VAL A 13 -5.54 -16.52 8.20
C VAL A 13 -4.91 -17.47 7.19
N LEU A 14 -4.49 -16.91 6.07
CA LEU A 14 -3.83 -17.64 4.98
C LEU A 14 -2.32 -17.42 5.05
N ASN A 15 -1.55 -18.41 4.60
CA ASN A 15 -0.11 -18.27 4.41
C ASN A 15 0.25 -17.67 3.02
N ALA A 16 1.54 -17.59 2.71
CA ALA A 16 2.02 -17.02 1.44
C ALA A 16 1.55 -17.81 0.20
N GLU A 17 1.30 -19.10 0.36
CA GLU A 17 0.77 -20.01 -0.68
C GLU A 17 -0.77 -19.98 -0.78
N MET A 18 -1.42 -19.03 -0.06
CA MET A 18 -2.89 -18.91 0.01
C MET A 18 -3.58 -20.15 0.63
N LEU A 19 -2.85 -20.95 1.39
CA LEU A 19 -3.40 -22.07 2.15
C LEU A 19 -3.86 -21.61 3.52
N LEU A 20 -4.93 -22.24 4.04
CA LEU A 20 -5.44 -21.96 5.37
C LEU A 20 -4.39 -22.33 6.43
N SER A 21 -3.94 -21.34 7.21
CA SER A 21 -2.99 -21.50 8.30
C SER A 21 -3.68 -21.60 9.65
N GLU A 22 -4.54 -20.61 9.95
CA GLU A 22 -5.20 -20.54 11.25
C GLU A 22 -6.65 -20.02 11.11
N ILE A 23 -7.51 -20.39 12.08
CA ILE A 23 -8.91 -19.94 12.16
C ILE A 23 -9.16 -19.38 13.55
N TYR A 24 -9.73 -18.19 13.62
CA TYR A 24 -10.14 -17.55 14.88
C TYR A 24 -11.63 -17.20 14.83
N ALA A 25 -12.40 -17.74 15.76
CA ALA A 25 -13.85 -17.56 15.82
C ALA A 25 -14.30 -17.13 17.21
N GLY A 26 -15.32 -16.28 17.30
CA GLY A 26 -15.88 -15.81 18.55
C GLY A 26 -16.28 -14.34 18.56
N HIS A 27 -16.12 -13.68 19.70
CA HIS A 27 -16.38 -12.25 19.82
C HIS A 27 -15.56 -11.47 18.79
N TYR A 28 -16.23 -10.62 18.04
CA TYR A 28 -15.65 -9.95 16.83
C TYR A 28 -14.30 -9.28 17.09
N LEU A 29 -14.14 -8.54 18.21
CA LEU A 29 -12.89 -7.86 18.52
C LEU A 29 -11.79 -8.87 18.89
N LYS A 30 -12.06 -9.81 19.82
CA LYS A 30 -11.08 -10.79 20.29
C LYS A 30 -10.61 -11.74 19.17
N SER A 31 -11.52 -12.18 18.31
CA SER A 31 -11.15 -13.01 17.16
C SER A 31 -10.33 -12.25 16.12
N TRP A 32 -10.64 -10.96 15.91
CA TRP A 32 -9.87 -10.08 15.05
C TRP A 32 -8.46 -9.83 15.58
N GLU A 33 -8.32 -9.48 16.87
CA GLU A 33 -7.01 -9.27 17.53
C GLU A 33 -6.12 -10.51 17.40
N LYS A 34 -6.67 -11.70 17.65
CA LYS A 34 -5.94 -12.97 17.50
C LYS A 34 -5.54 -13.26 16.05
N ALA A 35 -6.40 -12.94 15.09
CA ALA A 35 -6.06 -13.06 13.68
C ALA A 35 -4.94 -12.08 13.27
N CYS A 36 -4.94 -10.85 13.77
CA CYS A 36 -3.86 -9.88 13.56
C CYS A 36 -2.52 -10.39 14.12
N GLU A 37 -2.50 -10.93 15.35
CA GLU A 37 -1.30 -11.56 15.92
C GLU A 37 -0.75 -12.70 15.04
N ALA A 38 -1.64 -13.50 14.45
CA ALA A 38 -1.25 -14.58 13.53
C ALA A 38 -0.68 -14.04 12.21
N VAL A 39 -1.31 -13.01 11.64
CA VAL A 39 -0.82 -12.33 10.43
C VAL A 39 0.56 -11.74 10.67
N ASP A 40 0.78 -11.08 11.82
CA ASP A 40 2.09 -10.54 12.19
C ASP A 40 3.17 -11.65 12.26
N ARG A 41 2.86 -12.81 12.80
CA ARG A 41 3.82 -13.94 12.83
C ARG A 41 4.22 -14.44 11.44
N ILE A 42 3.33 -14.35 10.46
CA ILE A 42 3.53 -14.87 9.10
C ILE A 42 4.22 -13.84 8.20
N TYR A 43 3.81 -12.59 8.27
CA TYR A 43 4.13 -11.57 7.26
C TYR A 43 5.04 -10.45 7.76
N ARG A 44 5.23 -10.32 9.08
CA ARG A 44 6.13 -9.34 9.66
C ARG A 44 7.59 -9.75 9.44
N VAL A 45 8.39 -8.80 9.00
CA VAL A 45 9.85 -8.94 8.90
C VAL A 45 10.51 -7.86 9.76
N ASP A 46 11.21 -8.29 10.81
CA ASP A 46 11.93 -7.35 11.66
C ASP A 46 13.18 -6.82 10.97
N VAL A 47 13.28 -5.51 10.87
CA VAL A 47 14.43 -4.80 10.31
C VAL A 47 15.15 -4.01 11.41
N PRO A 48 16.49 -3.80 11.31
CA PRO A 48 17.24 -3.10 12.36
C PRO A 48 16.89 -1.60 12.43
N GLU A 49 16.57 -0.98 11.29
CA GLU A 49 16.25 0.46 11.18
C GLU A 49 15.48 0.73 9.88
N ARG A 50 14.91 1.93 9.73
CA ARG A 50 14.28 2.34 8.48
C ARG A 50 15.29 2.57 7.37
N ALA A 51 14.90 2.22 6.15
CA ALA A 51 15.69 2.46 4.94
C ALA A 51 15.51 3.89 4.40
N ASP A 52 16.50 4.37 3.65
CA ASP A 52 16.38 5.59 2.85
C ASP A 52 15.54 5.36 1.59
N MET A 53 15.57 4.12 1.09
CA MET A 53 14.83 3.69 -0.08
C MET A 53 14.29 2.27 0.10
N ILE A 54 13.08 2.04 -0.39
CA ILE A 54 12.52 0.69 -0.54
C ILE A 54 12.22 0.47 -2.02
N ILE A 55 12.63 -0.68 -2.55
CA ILE A 55 12.24 -1.17 -3.88
C ILE A 55 11.29 -2.34 -3.63
N ALA A 56 10.00 -2.15 -3.92
CA ALA A 56 8.98 -3.15 -3.65
C ALA A 56 8.23 -3.56 -4.92
N SER A 57 8.10 -4.86 -5.13
CA SER A 57 7.15 -5.39 -6.11
C SER A 57 5.80 -5.67 -5.45
N CYS A 58 4.71 -5.38 -6.15
CA CYS A 58 3.36 -5.76 -5.71
C CYS A 58 3.13 -7.27 -5.76
N GLY A 59 4.03 -8.04 -6.39
CA GLY A 59 3.95 -9.50 -6.50
C GLY A 59 3.27 -9.99 -7.77
N GLY A 60 3.10 -9.13 -8.78
CA GLY A 60 2.55 -9.48 -10.09
C GLY A 60 1.02 -9.69 -10.10
N TYR A 61 0.50 -10.07 -11.27
CA TYR A 61 -0.93 -10.30 -11.46
C TYR A 61 -1.45 -11.44 -10.56
N PRO A 62 -2.65 -11.30 -9.94
CA PRO A 62 -3.59 -10.17 -10.04
C PRO A 62 -3.39 -9.04 -9.01
N LYS A 63 -2.35 -9.07 -8.20
CA LYS A 63 -2.14 -8.11 -7.10
C LYS A 63 -1.83 -6.70 -7.60
N ASP A 64 -1.24 -6.60 -8.80
CA ASP A 64 -0.87 -5.35 -9.46
C ASP A 64 -1.69 -5.05 -10.73
N MET A 65 -2.86 -5.67 -10.88
CA MET A 65 -3.71 -5.50 -12.05
C MET A 65 -4.10 -4.05 -12.31
N SER A 66 -4.22 -3.24 -11.26
CA SER A 66 -4.58 -1.83 -11.32
C SER A 66 -3.85 -1.01 -10.24
N LEU A 67 -3.81 0.32 -10.36
CA LEU A 67 -3.28 1.19 -9.32
C LEU A 67 -4.03 1.01 -8.00
N TYR A 68 -5.36 0.96 -8.04
CA TYR A 68 -6.19 0.73 -6.86
C TYR A 68 -5.77 -0.51 -6.04
N GLN A 69 -5.35 -1.57 -6.72
CA GLN A 69 -4.90 -2.79 -6.02
C GLN A 69 -3.43 -2.71 -5.63
N GLY A 70 -2.54 -2.36 -6.54
CA GLY A 70 -1.10 -2.40 -6.32
C GLY A 70 -0.61 -1.36 -5.34
N THR A 71 -1.21 -0.16 -5.27
CA THR A 71 -0.82 0.89 -4.31
C THR A 71 -1.07 0.51 -2.85
N LYS A 72 -1.89 -0.50 -2.55
CA LYS A 72 -2.01 -1.08 -1.20
C LYS A 72 -0.67 -1.64 -0.68
N THR A 73 0.25 -1.95 -1.57
CA THR A 73 1.63 -2.33 -1.21
C THR A 73 2.34 -1.22 -0.44
N ILE A 74 2.01 0.04 -0.69
CA ILE A 74 2.60 1.19 0.01
C ILE A 74 2.32 1.09 1.51
N ASP A 75 1.06 0.80 1.90
CA ASP A 75 0.66 0.64 3.31
C ASP A 75 1.46 -0.44 4.03
N ASN A 76 1.75 -1.53 3.33
CA ASN A 76 2.50 -2.64 3.90
C ASN A 76 3.96 -2.27 4.16
N VAL A 77 4.62 -1.56 3.22
CA VAL A 77 6.08 -1.36 3.26
C VAL A 77 6.51 -0.03 3.85
N GLU A 78 5.62 0.98 3.95
CA GLU A 78 5.98 2.34 4.39
C GLU A 78 6.57 2.38 5.80
N SER A 79 6.20 1.44 6.67
CA SER A 79 6.74 1.37 8.04
C SER A 79 8.25 1.10 8.09
N GLY A 80 8.82 0.50 7.05
CA GLY A 80 10.26 0.29 6.87
C GLY A 80 11.01 1.46 6.24
N LEU A 81 10.31 2.54 5.86
CA LEU A 81 10.88 3.68 5.14
C LEU A 81 11.03 4.89 6.07
N LYS A 82 12.14 5.62 5.94
CA LYS A 82 12.33 6.90 6.66
C LYS A 82 11.33 7.94 6.16
N PRO A 83 10.89 8.89 7.00
CA PRO A 83 10.14 10.05 6.54
C PRO A 83 10.88 10.79 5.41
N GLY A 84 10.16 11.09 4.32
CA GLY A 84 10.76 11.68 3.12
C GLY A 84 11.58 10.72 2.25
N GLY A 85 11.65 9.44 2.62
CA GLY A 85 12.37 8.40 1.86
C GLY A 85 11.74 8.12 0.50
N THR A 86 12.47 7.37 -0.32
CA THR A 86 12.06 7.01 -1.68
C THR A 86 11.47 5.61 -1.72
N LEU A 87 10.24 5.47 -2.22
CA LEU A 87 9.64 4.19 -2.54
C LEU A 87 9.64 3.98 -4.07
N VAL A 88 10.34 2.95 -4.51
CA VAL A 88 10.26 2.43 -5.89
C VAL A 88 9.25 1.29 -5.87
N LEU A 89 8.12 1.47 -6.56
CA LEU A 89 7.04 0.50 -6.63
C LEU A 89 6.99 -0.12 -8.02
N LEU A 90 7.15 -1.45 -8.10
CA LEU A 90 7.00 -2.20 -9.33
C LEU A 90 5.56 -2.68 -9.44
N ILE A 91 4.79 -2.04 -10.32
CA ILE A 91 3.36 -2.21 -10.48
C ILE A 91 2.97 -2.09 -11.97
N GLU A 92 2.57 -3.20 -12.60
CA GLU A 92 2.21 -3.15 -14.02
C GLU A 92 0.98 -2.30 -14.27
N ALA A 93 -0.10 -2.47 -13.47
CA ALA A 93 -1.38 -1.76 -13.58
C ALA A 93 -1.97 -1.79 -15.01
N ARG A 94 -2.00 -2.98 -15.63
CA ARG A 94 -2.49 -3.17 -17.01
C ARG A 94 -3.95 -2.75 -17.21
N GLU A 95 -4.75 -2.71 -16.14
CA GLU A 95 -6.15 -2.25 -16.12
C GLU A 95 -6.25 -0.77 -15.67
N GLY A 96 -5.15 -0.01 -15.72
CA GLY A 96 -5.12 1.41 -15.35
C GLY A 96 -5.42 1.66 -13.88
N GLY A 97 -6.36 2.60 -13.60
CA GLY A 97 -6.74 2.98 -12.23
C GLY A 97 -7.46 1.88 -11.45
N GLY A 98 -8.18 1.01 -12.15
CA GLY A 98 -9.06 0.01 -11.56
C GLY A 98 -10.52 0.45 -11.60
N PRO A 99 -11.24 0.61 -10.48
CA PRO A 99 -12.61 1.10 -10.49
C PRO A 99 -12.73 2.44 -11.23
N ALA A 100 -13.76 2.59 -12.07
CA ALA A 100 -13.94 3.78 -12.92
C ALA A 100 -13.82 5.10 -12.15
N GLU A 101 -14.39 5.13 -10.94
CA GLU A 101 -14.38 6.30 -10.07
C GLU A 101 -13.03 6.61 -9.39
N TYR A 102 -11.99 5.77 -9.55
CA TYR A 102 -10.70 6.00 -8.87
C TYR A 102 -10.06 7.32 -9.31
N PHE A 103 -10.04 7.61 -10.59
CA PHE A 103 -9.49 8.86 -11.12
C PHE A 103 -10.46 10.05 -11.13
N ASP A 104 -11.76 9.83 -10.91
CA ASP A 104 -12.76 10.91 -10.84
C ASP A 104 -12.48 11.89 -9.71
N TRP A 105 -11.71 11.46 -8.72
CA TRP A 105 -11.34 12.25 -7.56
C TRP A 105 -10.19 13.25 -7.79
N ILE A 106 -9.50 13.19 -8.93
CA ILE A 106 -8.37 14.08 -9.26
C ILE A 106 -8.76 15.56 -9.12
N GLN A 107 -9.91 15.98 -9.68
CA GLN A 107 -10.34 17.36 -9.62
C GLN A 107 -10.64 17.82 -8.19
N ASN A 108 -11.20 16.95 -7.37
CA ASN A 108 -11.46 17.24 -5.95
C ASN A 108 -10.16 17.37 -5.16
N TRP A 109 -9.15 16.56 -5.48
CA TRP A 109 -7.83 16.65 -4.89
C TRP A 109 -7.12 17.96 -5.25
N VAL A 110 -7.06 18.30 -6.54
CA VAL A 110 -6.39 19.51 -7.04
C VAL A 110 -7.06 20.78 -6.51
N SER A 111 -8.39 20.79 -6.38
CA SER A 111 -9.15 21.92 -5.83
C SER A 111 -9.13 22.00 -4.29
N GLY A 112 -8.56 21.01 -3.60
CA GLY A 112 -8.55 20.96 -2.12
C GLY A 112 -9.91 20.62 -1.49
N THR A 113 -10.88 20.14 -2.27
CA THR A 113 -12.22 19.78 -1.77
C THR A 113 -12.39 18.29 -1.47
N MET A 114 -11.35 17.50 -1.68
CA MET A 114 -11.37 16.04 -1.60
C MET A 114 -11.95 15.51 -0.29
N GLU A 115 -11.45 15.98 0.86
CA GLU A 115 -11.88 15.47 2.16
C GLU A 115 -13.35 15.80 2.44
N ALA A 116 -13.79 17.02 2.14
CA ALA A 116 -15.18 17.45 2.34
C ALA A 116 -16.13 16.60 1.49
N ARG A 117 -15.81 16.42 0.22
CA ARG A 117 -16.61 15.60 -0.69
C ARG A 117 -16.66 14.13 -0.29
N LEU A 118 -15.52 13.58 0.16
CA LEU A 118 -15.45 12.18 0.61
C LEU A 118 -16.26 11.96 1.92
N ARG A 119 -16.36 12.97 2.78
CA ARG A 119 -17.23 12.92 3.97
C ARG A 119 -18.71 12.94 3.59
N GLU A 120 -19.11 13.65 2.55
CA GLU A 120 -20.48 13.69 2.04
C GLU A 120 -20.85 12.41 1.28
N HIS A 121 -19.93 11.91 0.44
CA HIS A 121 -20.13 10.77 -0.44
C HIS A 121 -18.94 9.81 -0.34
N PHE A 122 -18.94 9.01 0.73
CA PHE A 122 -17.87 8.06 0.96
C PHE A 122 -17.90 6.93 -0.08
N THR A 123 -16.76 6.74 -0.76
CA THR A 123 -16.49 5.56 -1.58
C THR A 123 -15.14 4.96 -1.22
N VAL A 124 -15.00 3.65 -1.31
CA VAL A 124 -13.73 2.98 -0.99
C VAL A 124 -12.63 3.37 -2.00
N PRO A 125 -12.89 3.44 -3.33
CA PRO A 125 -11.91 3.93 -4.29
C PRO A 125 -11.47 5.37 -4.02
N GLY A 126 -12.38 6.26 -3.64
CA GLY A 126 -12.06 7.63 -3.25
C GLY A 126 -11.18 7.70 -2.00
N TYR A 127 -11.44 6.86 -1.01
CA TYR A 127 -10.60 6.78 0.18
C TYR A 127 -9.19 6.29 -0.15
N ILE A 128 -9.04 5.25 -0.97
CA ILE A 128 -7.71 4.77 -1.40
C ILE A 128 -6.99 5.83 -2.24
N PHE A 129 -7.71 6.55 -3.11
CA PHE A 129 -7.14 7.67 -3.86
C PHE A 129 -6.58 8.75 -2.93
N LEU A 130 -7.36 9.19 -1.93
CA LEU A 130 -6.92 10.16 -0.91
C LEU A 130 -5.66 9.66 -0.18
N LEU A 131 -5.67 8.40 0.28
CA LEU A 131 -4.56 7.80 0.99
C LEU A 131 -3.28 7.82 0.13
N ASN A 132 -3.37 7.44 -1.14
CA ASN A 132 -2.21 7.48 -2.04
C ASN A 132 -1.66 8.90 -2.25
N CYS A 133 -2.53 9.90 -2.36
CA CYS A 133 -2.11 11.30 -2.46
C CYS A 133 -1.42 11.78 -1.17
N GLU A 134 -1.92 11.41 0.00
CA GLU A 134 -1.30 11.73 1.29
C GLU A 134 0.05 11.00 1.48
N GLN A 135 0.16 9.76 0.99
CA GLN A 135 1.42 9.02 0.97
C GLN A 135 2.46 9.70 0.05
N ALA A 136 2.03 10.20 -1.11
CA ALA A 136 2.89 10.94 -2.03
C ALA A 136 3.41 12.28 -1.46
N LYS A 137 2.70 12.88 -0.49
CA LYS A 137 3.22 14.04 0.27
C LYS A 137 4.29 13.65 1.28
N ARG A 138 4.20 12.43 1.84
CA ARG A 138 5.12 11.94 2.87
C ARG A 138 6.38 11.30 2.29
N TYR A 139 6.28 10.71 1.11
CA TYR A 139 7.33 9.92 0.47
C TYR A 139 7.51 10.31 -0.99
N ASN A 140 8.74 10.13 -1.52
CA ASN A 140 9.00 10.23 -2.94
C ASN A 140 8.66 8.88 -3.60
N ILE A 141 7.45 8.76 -4.18
CA ILE A 141 6.95 7.50 -4.76
C ILE A 141 7.19 7.50 -6.26
N LEU A 142 8.03 6.56 -6.71
CA LEU A 142 8.39 6.31 -8.10
C LEU A 142 7.83 4.95 -8.52
N MET A 143 7.09 4.89 -9.62
CA MET A 143 6.45 3.66 -10.08
C MET A 143 7.00 3.22 -11.43
N LEU A 144 7.43 1.97 -11.55
CA LEU A 144 7.59 1.32 -12.85
C LEU A 144 6.24 0.72 -13.24
N THR A 145 5.59 1.30 -14.26
CA THR A 145 4.19 1.00 -14.56
C THR A 145 3.86 1.25 -16.03
N SER A 146 2.78 0.66 -16.50
CA SER A 146 2.18 0.96 -17.82
C SER A 146 1.30 2.20 -17.82
N VAL A 147 1.00 2.79 -16.66
CA VAL A 147 0.15 3.99 -16.56
C VAL A 147 0.93 5.22 -16.99
N ALA A 148 0.31 6.05 -17.81
CA ALA A 148 0.92 7.28 -18.32
C ALA A 148 1.28 8.26 -17.19
N PRO A 149 2.49 8.87 -17.21
CA PRO A 149 2.94 9.78 -16.16
C PRO A 149 1.98 10.94 -15.86
N GLU A 150 1.38 11.52 -16.87
CA GLU A 150 0.42 12.63 -16.75
C GLU A 150 -0.85 12.24 -15.97
N THR A 151 -1.21 10.97 -15.96
CA THR A 151 -2.39 10.48 -15.24
C THR A 151 -2.17 10.51 -13.72
N VAL A 152 -0.98 10.22 -13.25
CA VAL A 152 -0.68 10.09 -11.81
C VAL A 152 0.03 11.33 -11.24
N ALA A 153 0.58 12.19 -12.08
CA ALA A 153 1.26 13.41 -11.65
C ALA A 153 0.41 14.32 -10.73
N PRO A 154 -0.90 14.52 -10.99
CA PRO A 154 -1.75 15.29 -10.08
C PRO A 154 -1.85 14.72 -8.67
N MET A 155 -1.60 13.42 -8.49
CA MET A 155 -1.57 12.75 -7.19
C MET A 155 -0.24 12.94 -6.44
N GLY A 156 0.78 13.51 -7.11
CA GLY A 156 2.15 13.59 -6.58
C GLY A 156 2.99 12.34 -6.82
N LEU A 157 2.46 11.37 -7.57
CA LEU A 157 3.16 10.13 -7.95
C LEU A 157 3.95 10.33 -9.24
N LYS A 158 5.05 9.59 -9.40
CA LYS A 158 5.88 9.65 -10.61
C LYS A 158 5.91 8.27 -11.27
N ALA A 159 5.45 8.20 -12.51
CA ALA A 159 5.42 6.98 -13.30
C ALA A 159 6.55 6.95 -14.34
N PHE A 160 7.11 5.77 -14.57
CA PHE A 160 8.17 5.49 -15.52
C PHE A 160 7.82 4.21 -16.28
N SER A 161 8.12 4.18 -17.56
CA SER A 161 7.95 3.00 -18.42
C SER A 161 9.22 2.14 -18.53
N ASP A 162 10.36 2.67 -18.07
CA ASP A 162 11.66 1.98 -18.10
C ASP A 162 12.42 2.12 -16.80
N ILE A 163 13.20 1.09 -16.49
CA ILE A 163 13.92 1.00 -15.22
C ILE A 163 15.10 1.98 -15.15
N GLU A 164 15.74 2.31 -16.27
CA GLU A 164 16.92 3.17 -16.30
C GLU A 164 16.55 4.60 -15.90
N SER A 165 15.53 5.16 -16.52
CA SER A 165 14.98 6.50 -16.17
C SER A 165 14.51 6.55 -14.72
N LEU A 166 13.83 5.50 -14.27
CA LEU A 166 13.36 5.39 -12.88
C LEU A 166 14.54 5.40 -11.92
N MET A 167 15.55 4.54 -12.12
CA MET A 167 16.71 4.44 -11.22
C MET A 167 17.56 5.70 -11.22
N LYS A 168 17.69 6.37 -12.37
CA LYS A 168 18.32 7.69 -12.45
C LYS A 168 17.60 8.74 -11.61
N CYS A 169 16.26 8.70 -11.59
CA CYS A 169 15.46 9.59 -10.74
C CYS A 169 15.55 9.20 -9.25
N ALA A 170 15.63 7.91 -8.95
CA ALA A 170 15.68 7.37 -7.59
C ALA A 170 17.00 7.68 -6.87
N GLN A 171 18.12 7.78 -7.60
CA GLN A 171 19.47 8.06 -7.08
C GLN A 171 19.83 7.13 -5.91
N PRO A 172 20.06 5.82 -6.18
CA PRO A 172 20.25 4.82 -5.12
C PRO A 172 21.63 4.91 -4.41
N GLU A 173 22.59 5.62 -5.00
CA GLU A 173 23.98 5.67 -4.52
C GLU A 173 24.06 6.19 -3.08
N GLY A 174 24.77 5.45 -2.23
CA GLY A 174 25.00 5.80 -0.82
C GLY A 174 23.79 5.65 0.08
N LYS A 175 22.65 5.18 -0.42
CA LYS A 175 21.43 4.97 0.37
C LYS A 175 21.36 3.57 0.95
N LYS A 176 20.79 3.44 2.15
CA LYS A 176 20.33 2.15 2.67
C LYS A 176 19.08 1.75 1.92
N ILE A 177 19.09 0.58 1.28
CA ILE A 177 18.01 0.10 0.43
C ILE A 177 17.49 -1.24 0.95
N TYR A 178 16.17 -1.37 1.05
CA TYR A 178 15.50 -2.67 1.19
C TYR A 178 14.85 -3.06 -0.13
N VAL A 179 15.04 -4.31 -0.52
CA VAL A 179 14.36 -4.90 -1.68
C VAL A 179 13.33 -5.89 -1.18
N ILE A 180 12.06 -5.66 -1.53
CA ILE A 180 10.91 -6.44 -1.06
C ILE A 180 10.19 -7.03 -2.27
N PRO A 181 10.49 -8.27 -2.68
CA PRO A 181 9.92 -8.88 -3.88
C PRO A 181 8.40 -9.13 -3.79
N ASN A 182 7.87 -9.28 -2.56
CA ASN A 182 6.46 -9.56 -2.29
C ASN A 182 5.85 -8.51 -1.35
N GLY A 183 5.95 -7.23 -1.72
CA GLY A 183 5.52 -6.11 -0.89
C GLY A 183 4.02 -6.09 -0.55
N SER A 184 3.18 -6.78 -1.35
CA SER A 184 1.75 -6.92 -1.04
C SER A 184 1.45 -7.80 0.19
N THR A 185 2.45 -8.52 0.71
CA THR A 185 2.28 -9.43 1.85
C THR A 185 3.30 -9.21 2.96
N VAL A 186 4.46 -8.61 2.66
CA VAL A 186 5.51 -8.38 3.65
C VAL A 186 5.32 -7.05 4.34
N VAL A 187 5.41 -7.04 5.68
CA VAL A 187 5.32 -5.83 6.52
C VAL A 187 6.64 -5.67 7.30
N PRO A 188 7.57 -4.80 6.86
CA PRO A 188 8.78 -4.53 7.61
C PRO A 188 8.44 -3.79 8.91
N ARG A 189 9.12 -4.17 10.01
CA ARG A 189 8.98 -3.52 11.32
C ARG A 189 10.36 -3.24 11.91
N VAL A 190 10.56 -2.03 12.39
CA VAL A 190 11.79 -1.71 13.11
C VAL A 190 11.77 -2.38 14.48
N LYS A 191 12.85 -3.08 14.83
CA LYS A 191 12.97 -3.74 16.13
C LYS A 191 12.78 -2.73 17.26
N GLY A 192 11.88 -3.04 18.20
CA GLY A 192 11.62 -2.23 19.40
C GLY A 192 10.55 -1.14 19.20
N GLU A 193 10.01 -0.94 18.00
CA GLU A 193 8.84 -0.08 17.79
C GLU A 193 7.55 -0.90 18.02
N SER A 194 6.68 -0.42 18.94
CA SER A 194 5.30 -0.91 19.07
C SER A 194 4.42 -0.32 17.96
N LEU A 195 3.31 -0.99 17.70
CA LEU A 195 2.22 -0.47 16.85
C LEU A 195 1.64 0.81 17.44
#